data_dec411ab2d9b79d15d81ac7d2fb95647
#
_entry.id   dec411ab2d9b79d15d81ac7d2fb95647
#
_cell.length_a   1.000
_cell.length_b   1.000
_cell.length_c   1.000
_cell.angle_alpha   90.00
_cell.angle_beta   90.00
_cell.angle_gamma   90.00
#
_symmetry.space_group_name_H-M   'P 1'
#
loop_
_entity.id
_entity.type
_entity.pdbx_description
1 polymer ?
#
loop_
_entity_poly.entity_id
_entity_poly.type
_entity_poly.pdbx_seq_one_letter_code
_entity_poly.pdbx_strand_id
1 'polypeptide(L)'
;FVSLLDSKEEDLQARRDTAAKVSEIALWKNLVKYYIKCYELTLEHIEDRVENLPPVETEGVAYLEKSKVVTPPNWRSVIIHRAIPEALQPLEELSKNLWWCWNDEAYEVFKYVDKEKWIEVRKNPIALLDSISLKRYKELEQDNVFMRNLSKVYADFQAYMAKKAEMISPSVSYFSMEYGLHSSLKIYSGGLGILAGDYLKEASDKATKITGVGLLYRYG
;
A
#
# COMPACT_ATOMS: atom_id res chain seq x y z
N PHE A 1 29.96 14.07 22.60
CA PHE A 1 30.13 15.19 21.64
C PHE A 1 31.19 16.20 22.11
N VAL A 2 31.18 16.60 23.39
CA VAL A 2 32.15 17.59 23.93
C VAL A 2 33.59 17.07 23.85
N SER A 3 33.83 15.77 24.06
CA SER A 3 35.18 15.17 23.97
C SER A 3 35.77 15.10 22.55
N LEU A 4 35.00 15.32 21.52
CA LEU A 4 35.43 15.37 20.13
C LEU A 4 35.98 16.75 19.74
N LEU A 5 35.50 17.80 20.40
CA LEU A 5 35.95 19.19 20.12
C LEU A 5 37.35 19.48 20.65
N ASP A 6 37.84 18.74 21.66
CA ASP A 6 39.16 18.90 22.27
C ASP A 6 40.19 17.89 21.70
N SER A 7 39.85 17.07 20.70
CA SER A 7 40.71 16.07 20.11
C SER A 7 41.73 16.73 19.13
N LYS A 8 42.98 16.28 19.16
CA LYS A 8 43.99 16.74 18.18
C LYS A 8 43.58 16.30 16.77
N GLU A 9 43.92 17.07 15.76
CA GLU A 9 43.58 16.82 14.34
C GLU A 9 44.02 15.41 13.87
N GLU A 10 45.17 14.93 14.35
CA GLU A 10 45.69 13.58 14.07
C GLU A 10 44.75 12.49 14.61
N ASP A 11 44.15 12.67 15.79
CA ASP A 11 43.18 11.76 16.40
C ASP A 11 41.83 11.76 15.66
N LEU A 12 41.42 12.93 15.20
CA LEU A 12 40.25 13.10 14.38
C LEU A 12 40.40 12.40 13.02
N GLN A 13 41.56 12.53 12.41
CA GLN A 13 41.86 11.88 11.13
C GLN A 13 41.90 10.35 11.28
N ALA A 14 42.57 9.82 12.32
CA ALA A 14 42.59 8.38 12.61
C ALA A 14 41.16 7.79 12.84
N ARG A 15 40.29 8.57 13.48
CA ARG A 15 38.86 8.17 13.67
C ARG A 15 38.09 8.21 12.37
N ARG A 16 38.30 9.21 11.50
CA ARG A 16 37.72 9.30 10.17
C ARG A 16 38.12 8.12 9.30
N ASP A 17 39.40 7.77 9.30
CA ASP A 17 39.95 6.64 8.55
C ASP A 17 39.35 5.30 9.05
N THR A 18 39.22 5.17 10.36
CA THR A 18 38.58 4.00 10.96
C THR A 18 37.07 3.93 10.60
N ALA A 19 36.36 5.03 10.67
CA ALA A 19 34.97 5.12 10.27
C ALA A 19 34.78 4.80 8.77
N ALA A 20 35.70 5.29 7.92
CA ALA A 20 35.71 5.01 6.49
C ALA A 20 35.88 3.49 6.22
N LYS A 21 36.85 2.85 6.92
CA LYS A 21 37.05 1.38 6.82
C LYS A 21 35.84 0.59 7.27
N VAL A 22 35.23 0.99 8.38
CA VAL A 22 34.00 0.32 8.89
C VAL A 22 32.84 0.55 7.92
N SER A 23 32.68 1.76 7.39
CA SER A 23 31.63 2.06 6.42
C SER A 23 31.78 1.27 5.11
N GLU A 24 33.01 0.95 4.71
CA GLU A 24 33.26 0.12 3.53
C GLU A 24 32.72 -1.31 3.69
N ILE A 25 32.79 -1.85 4.91
CA ILE A 25 32.21 -3.17 5.22
C ILE A 25 30.68 -3.12 5.05
N ALA A 26 30.05 -2.00 5.41
CA ALA A 26 28.61 -1.79 5.32
C ALA A 26 28.12 -1.44 3.90
N LEU A 27 29.03 -1.24 2.92
CA LEU A 27 28.61 -1.01 1.55
C LEU A 27 27.84 -2.20 0.98
N TRP A 28 26.78 -1.90 0.24
CA TRP A 28 25.89 -2.91 -0.33
C TRP A 28 26.64 -3.99 -1.13
N LYS A 29 27.66 -3.61 -1.89
CA LYS A 29 28.54 -4.55 -2.61
C LYS A 29 29.17 -5.64 -1.71
N ASN A 30 29.35 -5.35 -0.42
CA ASN A 30 29.90 -6.29 0.56
C ASN A 30 28.79 -7.01 1.30
N LEU A 31 27.72 -6.32 1.69
CA LEU A 31 26.58 -6.90 2.40
C LEU A 31 25.81 -7.91 1.55
N VAL A 32 25.62 -7.64 0.27
CA VAL A 32 24.89 -8.52 -0.65
C VAL A 32 25.41 -9.95 -0.68
N LYS A 33 26.72 -10.14 -0.48
CA LYS A 33 27.35 -11.47 -0.44
C LYS A 33 26.83 -12.33 0.73
N TYR A 34 26.57 -11.69 1.88
CA TYR A 34 26.02 -12.36 3.04
C TYR A 34 24.54 -12.74 2.81
N TYR A 35 23.77 -11.87 2.15
CA TYR A 35 22.39 -12.19 1.79
C TYR A 35 22.33 -13.36 0.80
N ILE A 36 23.17 -13.35 -0.26
CA ILE A 36 23.26 -14.45 -1.21
C ILE A 36 23.59 -15.76 -0.48
N LYS A 37 24.61 -15.75 0.39
CA LYS A 37 24.97 -16.92 1.17
C LYS A 37 23.85 -17.41 2.08
N CYS A 38 23.10 -16.51 2.70
CA CYS A 38 21.92 -16.89 3.50
C CYS A 38 20.83 -17.54 2.64
N TYR A 39 20.60 -17.05 1.44
CA TYR A 39 19.65 -17.68 0.52
C TYR A 39 20.10 -19.06 0.06
N GLU A 40 21.38 -19.23 -0.28
CA GLU A 40 21.94 -20.52 -0.66
C GLU A 40 21.79 -21.54 0.47
N LEU A 41 22.18 -21.18 1.70
CA LEU A 41 22.00 -22.04 2.88
C LEU A 41 20.53 -22.36 3.17
N THR A 42 19.63 -21.42 2.91
CA THR A 42 18.20 -21.65 3.10
C THR A 42 17.67 -22.63 2.08
N LEU A 43 18.11 -22.55 0.82
CA LEU A 43 17.73 -23.47 -0.23
C LEU A 43 18.28 -24.88 -0.01
N GLU A 44 19.53 -25.00 0.47
CA GLU A 44 20.14 -26.29 0.80
C GLU A 44 19.38 -27.04 1.91
N HIS A 45 18.80 -26.29 2.87
CA HIS A 45 18.10 -26.90 4.01
C HIS A 45 16.57 -26.93 3.86
N ILE A 46 16.03 -26.51 2.71
CA ILE A 46 14.57 -26.45 2.55
C ILE A 46 13.93 -27.83 2.57
N GLU A 47 14.59 -28.82 1.97
CA GLU A 47 14.10 -30.20 1.92
C GLU A 47 14.08 -30.81 3.31
N ASP A 48 15.16 -30.67 4.08
CA ASP A 48 15.25 -31.17 5.47
C ASP A 48 14.18 -30.50 6.37
N ARG A 49 13.86 -29.25 6.14
CA ARG A 49 12.81 -28.54 6.88
C ARG A 49 11.43 -29.03 6.54
N VAL A 50 11.16 -29.30 5.26
CA VAL A 50 9.86 -29.80 4.82
C VAL A 50 9.62 -31.22 5.35
N GLU A 51 10.64 -32.08 5.35
CA GLU A 51 10.54 -33.44 5.88
C GLU A 51 10.35 -33.49 7.41
N ASN A 52 10.93 -32.52 8.13
CA ASN A 52 10.88 -32.44 9.60
C ASN A 52 9.78 -31.51 10.13
N LEU A 53 8.90 -30.98 9.30
CA LEU A 53 7.73 -30.29 9.78
C LEU A 53 6.84 -31.28 10.55
N PRO A 54 6.44 -30.95 11.81
CA PRO A 54 5.48 -31.77 12.49
C PRO A 54 4.23 -31.91 11.63
N PRO A 55 3.62 -33.10 11.56
CA PRO A 55 2.39 -33.28 10.83
C PRO A 55 1.41 -32.22 11.34
N VAL A 56 0.79 -31.47 10.42
CA VAL A 56 -0.28 -30.55 10.78
C VAL A 56 -1.35 -31.40 11.44
N GLU A 57 -1.47 -31.27 12.75
CA GLU A 57 -2.55 -31.92 13.49
C GLU A 57 -3.86 -31.32 12.97
N THR A 58 -4.47 -32.02 12.04
CA THR A 58 -5.82 -31.74 11.56
C THR A 58 -6.88 -32.18 12.58
N GLU A 59 -6.44 -32.70 13.72
CA GLU A 59 -7.30 -33.02 14.86
C GLU A 59 -7.71 -31.72 15.56
N GLY A 60 -8.79 -31.15 15.12
CA GLY A 60 -9.37 -29.96 15.74
C GLY A 60 -10.28 -29.15 14.81
N VAL A 61 -10.23 -29.40 13.52
CA VAL A 61 -11.35 -29.02 12.66
C VAL A 61 -12.42 -30.10 12.87
N ALA A 62 -13.18 -29.96 13.98
CA ALA A 62 -14.45 -30.70 14.10
C ALA A 62 -15.24 -30.39 12.85
N TYR A 63 -15.24 -31.32 11.89
CA TYR A 63 -16.29 -31.35 10.90
C TYR A 63 -17.58 -31.41 11.70
N LEU A 64 -18.25 -30.29 11.84
CA LEU A 64 -19.60 -30.26 12.38
C LEU A 64 -20.36 -31.26 11.53
N GLU A 65 -20.58 -32.44 12.10
CA GLU A 65 -21.51 -33.40 11.49
C GLU A 65 -22.73 -32.61 11.10
N LYS A 66 -23.16 -32.78 9.87
CA LYS A 66 -24.37 -32.15 9.34
C LYS A 66 -25.56 -32.57 10.25
N SER A 67 -25.67 -31.88 11.38
CA SER A 67 -26.87 -31.91 12.18
C SER A 67 -28.03 -31.59 11.26
N LYS A 68 -29.10 -32.37 11.33
CA LYS A 68 -30.33 -32.28 10.56
C LYS A 68 -30.61 -30.83 10.18
N VAL A 69 -30.60 -30.57 8.87
CA VAL A 69 -30.75 -29.26 8.25
C VAL A 69 -32.01 -28.59 8.77
N VAL A 70 -31.88 -27.84 9.83
CA VAL A 70 -32.78 -26.71 10.03
C VAL A 70 -32.33 -25.76 8.92
N THR A 71 -33.15 -25.62 7.87
CA THR A 71 -32.89 -24.66 6.80
C THR A 71 -32.64 -23.32 7.48
N PRO A 72 -31.39 -22.80 7.46
CA PRO A 72 -31.12 -21.51 8.08
C PRO A 72 -32.00 -20.49 7.36
N PRO A 73 -32.58 -19.53 8.08
CA PRO A 73 -33.34 -18.47 7.47
C PRO A 73 -32.49 -17.86 6.35
N ASN A 74 -33.10 -17.76 5.16
CA ASN A 74 -32.40 -17.28 3.97
C ASN A 74 -32.23 -15.76 4.09
N TRP A 75 -31.22 -15.32 4.86
CA TRP A 75 -30.88 -13.92 5.03
C TRP A 75 -30.29 -13.39 3.73
N ARG A 76 -31.07 -12.58 3.04
CA ARG A 76 -30.56 -11.78 1.93
C ARG A 76 -30.13 -10.43 2.48
N SER A 77 -28.84 -10.19 2.51
CA SER A 77 -28.32 -8.84 2.75
C SER A 77 -28.64 -7.99 1.53
N VAL A 78 -29.57 -7.07 1.68
CA VAL A 78 -29.80 -6.03 0.66
C VAL A 78 -28.88 -4.88 1.00
N ILE A 79 -27.77 -4.75 0.28
CA ILE A 79 -26.88 -3.60 0.39
C ILE A 79 -27.43 -2.55 -0.59
N ILE A 80 -27.98 -1.48 -0.04
CA ILE A 80 -28.43 -0.33 -0.84
C ILE A 80 -27.23 0.60 -0.96
N HIS A 81 -26.55 0.57 -2.10
CA HIS A 81 -25.58 1.60 -2.43
C HIS A 81 -26.32 2.86 -2.89
N ARG A 82 -25.87 4.02 -2.43
CA ARG A 82 -26.36 5.29 -2.98
C ARG A 82 -25.86 5.40 -4.42
N ALA A 83 -26.77 5.61 -5.35
CA ALA A 83 -26.39 5.84 -6.73
C ALA A 83 -25.68 7.20 -6.82
N ILE A 84 -24.43 7.17 -7.22
CA ILE A 84 -23.68 8.39 -7.58
C ILE A 84 -24.21 8.85 -8.93
N PRO A 85 -24.55 10.15 -9.12
CA PRO A 85 -24.97 10.67 -10.40
C PRO A 85 -23.99 10.35 -11.53
N GLU A 86 -24.48 10.14 -12.74
CA GLU A 86 -23.67 9.74 -13.90
C GLU A 86 -22.50 10.70 -14.16
N ALA A 87 -22.73 12.01 -14.05
CA ALA A 87 -21.69 13.01 -14.23
C ALA A 87 -20.55 12.93 -13.20
N LEU A 88 -20.79 12.30 -12.04
CA LEU A 88 -19.83 12.13 -10.94
C LEU A 88 -19.26 10.71 -10.85
N GLN A 89 -19.59 9.80 -11.77
CA GLN A 89 -19.03 8.43 -11.84
C GLN A 89 -17.48 8.40 -11.81
N PRO A 90 -16.75 9.37 -12.40
CA PRO A 90 -15.30 9.44 -12.25
C PRO A 90 -14.80 9.43 -10.81
N LEU A 91 -15.55 9.99 -9.85
CA LEU A 91 -15.19 9.92 -8.42
C LEU A 91 -15.17 8.49 -7.90
N GLU A 92 -16.12 7.67 -8.33
CA GLU A 92 -16.21 6.28 -7.90
C GLU A 92 -15.02 5.47 -8.42
N GLU A 93 -14.65 5.64 -9.69
CA GLU A 93 -13.51 4.95 -10.27
C GLU A 93 -12.19 5.39 -9.62
N LEU A 94 -11.98 6.70 -9.45
CA LEU A 94 -10.83 7.24 -8.75
C LEU A 94 -10.72 6.71 -7.32
N SER A 95 -11.85 6.60 -6.60
CA SER A 95 -11.86 6.15 -5.20
C SER A 95 -11.38 4.71 -5.02
N LYS A 96 -11.53 3.87 -6.04
CA LYS A 96 -11.16 2.46 -6.06
C LYS A 96 -9.70 2.21 -6.44
N ASN A 97 -8.96 3.23 -6.86
CA ASN A 97 -7.56 3.14 -7.23
C ASN A 97 -6.70 4.02 -6.32
N LEU A 98 -5.67 3.46 -5.72
CA LEU A 98 -4.82 4.18 -4.76
C LEU A 98 -4.00 5.32 -5.39
N TRP A 99 -3.97 5.48 -6.72
CA TRP A 99 -3.27 6.56 -7.40
C TRP A 99 -3.60 7.95 -6.83
N TRP A 100 -4.83 8.17 -6.42
CA TRP A 100 -5.26 9.43 -5.81
C TRP A 100 -4.46 9.80 -4.55
N CYS A 101 -3.90 8.83 -3.81
CA CYS A 101 -3.27 9.12 -2.52
C CYS A 101 -1.86 9.71 -2.62
N TRP A 102 -1.24 9.68 -3.80
CA TRP A 102 0.03 10.37 -4.09
C TRP A 102 -0.09 11.35 -5.27
N ASN A 103 -1.28 11.60 -5.76
CA ASN A 103 -1.57 12.65 -6.73
C ASN A 103 -2.31 13.79 -6.03
N ASP A 104 -1.65 14.94 -5.88
CA ASP A 104 -2.17 16.07 -5.11
C ASP A 104 -3.48 16.62 -5.68
N GLU A 105 -3.62 16.68 -7.01
CA GLU A 105 -4.83 17.18 -7.64
C GLU A 105 -6.02 16.24 -7.39
N ALA A 106 -5.81 14.92 -7.47
CA ALA A 106 -6.83 13.92 -7.15
C ALA A 106 -7.21 13.95 -5.67
N TYR A 107 -6.23 14.12 -4.77
CA TYR A 107 -6.47 14.29 -3.35
C TYR A 107 -7.35 15.50 -3.04
N GLU A 108 -7.06 16.66 -3.66
CA GLU A 108 -7.84 17.89 -3.47
C GLU A 108 -9.27 17.77 -4.04
N VAL A 109 -9.48 16.99 -5.11
CA VAL A 109 -10.84 16.69 -5.61
C VAL A 109 -11.68 16.01 -4.52
N PHE A 110 -11.18 14.97 -3.86
CA PHE A 110 -11.93 14.31 -2.78
C PHE A 110 -12.15 15.23 -1.57
N LYS A 111 -11.16 15.99 -1.18
CA LYS A 111 -11.27 16.94 -0.08
C LYS A 111 -12.31 18.04 -0.37
N TYR A 112 -12.47 18.44 -1.64
CA TYR A 112 -13.46 19.44 -2.06
C TYR A 112 -14.89 18.91 -1.97
N VAL A 113 -15.10 17.61 -2.16
CA VAL A 113 -16.43 17.00 -2.04
C VAL A 113 -17.10 17.37 -0.72
N ASP A 114 -16.38 17.17 0.40
CA ASP A 114 -16.81 17.60 1.74
C ASP A 114 -15.61 17.57 2.68
N LYS A 115 -15.09 18.75 3.05
CA LYS A 115 -13.86 18.88 3.84
C LYS A 115 -13.99 18.32 5.26
N GLU A 116 -15.14 18.49 5.87
CA GLU A 116 -15.37 18.02 7.25
C GLU A 116 -15.50 16.50 7.27
N LYS A 117 -16.33 15.96 6.40
CA LYS A 117 -16.47 14.50 6.25
C LYS A 117 -15.20 13.82 5.81
N TRP A 118 -14.39 14.46 4.97
CA TRP A 118 -13.09 13.95 4.57
C TRP A 118 -12.18 13.65 5.77
N ILE A 119 -12.19 14.53 6.77
CA ILE A 119 -11.45 14.34 8.01
C ILE A 119 -12.12 13.26 8.89
N GLU A 120 -13.45 13.31 9.02
CA GLU A 120 -14.23 12.35 9.81
C GLU A 120 -14.01 10.91 9.35
N VAL A 121 -14.07 10.67 8.04
CA VAL A 121 -13.84 9.34 7.44
C VAL A 121 -12.35 8.98 7.32
N ARG A 122 -11.46 9.72 7.96
CA ARG A 122 -10.01 9.51 7.94
C ARG A 122 -9.43 9.43 6.53
N LYS A 123 -9.90 10.33 5.67
CA LYS A 123 -9.45 10.45 4.28
C LYS A 123 -9.67 9.16 3.45
N ASN A 124 -10.72 8.43 3.73
CA ASN A 124 -11.14 7.28 2.94
C ASN A 124 -12.17 7.75 1.89
N PRO A 125 -11.82 7.75 0.59
CA PRO A 125 -12.70 8.29 -0.45
C PRO A 125 -13.97 7.46 -0.63
N ILE A 126 -13.92 6.13 -0.46
CA ILE A 126 -15.09 5.26 -0.57
C ILE A 126 -16.08 5.60 0.55
N ALA A 127 -15.59 5.65 1.80
CA ALA A 127 -16.42 6.02 2.94
C ALA A 127 -16.96 7.46 2.83
N LEU A 128 -16.16 8.38 2.25
CA LEU A 128 -16.62 9.73 1.95
C LEU A 128 -17.83 9.69 1.00
N LEU A 129 -17.69 9.07 -0.17
CA LEU A 129 -18.75 9.01 -1.16
C LEU A 129 -20.01 8.34 -0.62
N ASP A 130 -19.86 7.28 0.19
CA ASP A 130 -21.01 6.63 0.85
C ASP A 130 -21.72 7.54 1.88
N SER A 131 -21.01 8.53 2.44
CA SER A 131 -21.56 9.45 3.44
C SER A 131 -22.23 10.69 2.88
N ILE A 132 -21.98 11.02 1.59
CA ILE A 132 -22.48 12.23 0.95
C ILE A 132 -23.98 12.18 0.68
N SER A 133 -24.68 13.28 0.94
CA SER A 133 -26.11 13.39 0.64
C SER A 133 -26.37 13.61 -0.84
N LEU A 134 -27.53 13.16 -1.33
CA LEU A 134 -27.95 13.43 -2.71
C LEU A 134 -28.00 14.94 -3.03
N LYS A 135 -28.36 15.76 -2.04
CA LYS A 135 -28.35 17.21 -2.19
C LYS A 135 -26.93 17.72 -2.54
N ARG A 136 -25.93 17.24 -1.80
CA ARG A 136 -24.53 17.64 -2.03
C ARG A 136 -24.03 17.18 -3.41
N TYR A 137 -24.41 15.99 -3.85
CA TYR A 137 -24.07 15.53 -5.21
C TYR A 137 -24.66 16.47 -6.28
N LYS A 138 -25.91 16.90 -6.14
CA LYS A 138 -26.52 17.87 -7.08
C LYS A 138 -25.84 19.23 -7.05
N GLU A 139 -25.37 19.69 -5.89
CA GLU A 139 -24.59 20.93 -5.80
C GLU A 139 -23.25 20.80 -6.53
N LEU A 140 -22.56 19.66 -6.38
CA LEU A 140 -21.29 19.40 -7.08
C LEU A 140 -21.45 19.31 -8.60
N GLU A 141 -22.55 18.72 -9.11
CA GLU A 141 -22.85 18.69 -10.54
C GLU A 141 -23.05 20.10 -11.14
N GLN A 142 -23.54 21.04 -10.34
CA GLN A 142 -23.76 22.41 -10.76
C GLN A 142 -22.52 23.30 -10.60
N ASP A 143 -21.50 22.82 -9.88
CA ASP A 143 -20.25 23.55 -9.68
C ASP A 143 -19.30 23.34 -10.87
N ASN A 144 -19.30 24.31 -11.78
CA ASN A 144 -18.47 24.27 -12.99
C ASN A 144 -16.96 24.20 -12.71
N VAL A 145 -16.50 24.75 -11.57
CA VAL A 145 -15.09 24.71 -11.19
C VAL A 145 -14.72 23.31 -10.75
N PHE A 146 -15.55 22.71 -9.90
CA PHE A 146 -15.38 21.33 -9.47
C PHE A 146 -15.43 20.35 -10.65
N MET A 147 -16.44 20.46 -11.50
CA MET A 147 -16.60 19.56 -12.66
C MET A 147 -15.43 19.63 -13.63
N ARG A 148 -14.90 20.81 -13.87
CA ARG A 148 -13.69 20.98 -14.71
C ARG A 148 -12.47 20.33 -14.08
N ASN A 149 -12.25 20.52 -12.77
CA ASN A 149 -11.14 19.91 -12.05
C ASN A 149 -11.26 18.38 -12.02
N LEU A 150 -12.45 17.86 -11.76
CA LEU A 150 -12.73 16.42 -11.80
C LEU A 150 -12.45 15.84 -13.18
N SER A 151 -12.92 16.50 -14.25
CA SER A 151 -12.70 16.05 -15.63
C SER A 151 -11.21 16.03 -15.98
N LYS A 152 -10.45 17.05 -15.56
CA LYS A 152 -9.00 17.10 -15.75
C LYS A 152 -8.31 15.94 -15.05
N VAL A 153 -8.56 15.77 -13.74
CA VAL A 153 -7.94 14.72 -12.93
C VAL A 153 -8.29 13.33 -13.46
N TYR A 154 -9.52 13.14 -13.90
CA TYR A 154 -9.94 11.87 -14.46
C TYR A 154 -9.27 11.57 -15.81
N ALA A 155 -9.09 12.57 -16.67
CA ALA A 155 -8.32 12.42 -17.91
C ALA A 155 -6.85 12.05 -17.63
N ASP A 156 -6.22 12.69 -16.65
CA ASP A 156 -4.86 12.38 -16.21
C ASP A 156 -4.76 10.96 -15.67
N PHE A 157 -5.74 10.51 -14.89
CA PHE A 157 -5.84 9.14 -14.40
C PHE A 157 -5.98 8.12 -15.54
N GLN A 158 -6.85 8.38 -16.50
CA GLN A 158 -7.01 7.50 -17.66
C GLN A 158 -5.72 7.42 -18.50
N ALA A 159 -5.03 8.52 -18.71
CA ALA A 159 -3.74 8.54 -19.39
C ALA A 159 -2.67 7.77 -18.60
N TYR A 160 -2.68 7.89 -17.29
CA TYR A 160 -1.80 7.13 -16.40
C TYR A 160 -2.07 5.61 -16.50
N MET A 161 -3.33 5.20 -16.50
CA MET A 161 -3.71 3.79 -16.64
C MET A 161 -3.39 3.23 -18.03
N ALA A 162 -3.52 4.04 -19.08
CA ALA A 162 -3.17 3.64 -20.45
C ALA A 162 -1.67 3.30 -20.57
N LYS A 163 -0.77 4.09 -19.98
CA LYS A 163 0.66 3.78 -19.94
C LYS A 163 0.96 2.42 -19.32
N LYS A 164 0.19 2.00 -18.31
CA LYS A 164 0.36 0.71 -17.65
C LYS A 164 -0.07 -0.47 -18.51
N ALA A 165 -1.04 -0.30 -19.39
CA ALA A 165 -1.47 -1.34 -20.29
C ALA A 165 -0.39 -1.73 -21.33
N GLU A 166 0.56 -0.82 -21.59
CA GLU A 166 1.66 -1.01 -22.56
C GLU A 166 2.94 -1.61 -21.96
N MET A 167 2.92 -2.01 -20.68
CA MET A 167 4.10 -2.52 -19.99
C MET A 167 4.61 -3.84 -20.55
N ILE A 168 5.85 -3.84 -21.06
CA ILE A 168 6.54 -5.01 -21.67
C ILE A 168 7.60 -5.60 -20.71
N SER A 169 7.72 -5.13 -19.51
CA SER A 169 8.73 -5.63 -18.56
C SER A 169 8.36 -7.00 -17.97
N PRO A 170 9.37 -7.81 -17.55
CA PRO A 170 9.08 -9.04 -16.82
C PRO A 170 8.29 -8.75 -15.55
N SER A 171 7.36 -9.65 -15.20
CA SER A 171 6.58 -9.52 -13.98
C SER A 171 7.45 -9.82 -12.76
N VAL A 172 7.48 -8.88 -11.81
CA VAL A 172 8.23 -9.01 -10.56
C VAL A 172 7.23 -9.05 -9.40
N SER A 173 7.43 -9.97 -8.46
CA SER A 173 6.70 -9.99 -7.19
C SER A 173 7.57 -9.44 -6.07
N TYR A 174 7.06 -8.41 -5.38
CA TYR A 174 7.72 -7.77 -4.25
C TYR A 174 7.02 -8.17 -2.96
N PHE A 175 7.69 -8.94 -2.12
CA PHE A 175 7.16 -9.42 -0.86
C PHE A 175 7.60 -8.50 0.27
N SER A 176 6.65 -7.96 1.02
CA SER A 176 6.90 -7.18 2.24
C SER A 176 5.83 -7.47 3.27
N MET A 177 6.21 -7.46 4.55
CA MET A 177 5.24 -7.58 5.65
C MET A 177 4.36 -6.35 5.79
N GLU A 178 4.82 -5.20 5.31
CA GLU A 178 4.15 -3.92 5.46
C GLU A 178 4.21 -3.11 4.16
N TYR A 179 3.14 -2.34 3.89
CA TYR A 179 3.10 -1.35 2.80
C TYR A 179 2.44 -0.06 3.28
N GLY A 180 3.23 0.98 3.47
CA GLY A 180 2.77 2.32 3.86
C GLY A 180 2.28 3.11 2.66
N LEU A 181 1.11 2.79 2.13
CA LEU A 181 0.53 3.45 0.96
C LEU A 181 -0.29 4.67 1.34
N HIS A 182 -1.22 4.52 2.26
CA HIS A 182 -2.05 5.60 2.79
C HIS A 182 -2.57 5.27 4.19
N SER A 183 -2.86 6.29 5.01
CA SER A 183 -3.34 6.14 6.39
C SER A 183 -4.71 5.44 6.52
N SER A 184 -5.52 5.43 5.46
CA SER A 184 -6.78 4.68 5.43
C SER A 184 -6.57 3.17 5.29
N LEU A 185 -5.40 2.73 4.83
CA LEU A 185 -5.02 1.34 4.65
C LEU A 185 -4.02 0.94 5.73
N LYS A 186 -4.52 0.32 6.80
CA LYS A 186 -3.75 0.04 8.01
C LYS A 186 -2.94 -1.27 7.90
N ILE A 187 -2.00 -1.32 6.97
CA ILE A 187 -1.13 -2.47 6.71
C ILE A 187 0.36 -2.13 6.90
N TYR A 188 0.66 -1.14 7.72
CA TYR A 188 2.02 -0.75 8.07
C TYR A 188 2.08 -0.08 9.43
N SER A 189 3.25 -0.08 10.06
CA SER A 189 3.48 0.58 11.35
C SER A 189 4.75 1.41 11.38
N GLY A 190 5.72 1.17 10.52
CA GLY A 190 7.02 1.83 10.59
C GLY A 190 7.71 2.07 9.26
N GLY A 191 9.02 2.35 9.33
CA GLY A 191 9.85 2.75 8.18
C GLY A 191 9.94 1.68 7.10
N LEU A 192 9.86 0.39 7.46
CA LEU A 192 9.83 -0.71 6.50
C LEU A 192 8.63 -0.56 5.55
N GLY A 193 7.46 -0.30 6.12
CA GLY A 193 6.23 -0.11 5.35
C GLY A 193 6.28 1.14 4.48
N ILE A 194 6.81 2.24 4.99
CA ILE A 194 6.97 3.49 4.23
C ILE A 194 7.89 3.27 3.03
N LEU A 195 9.05 2.64 3.22
CA LEU A 195 9.96 2.33 2.11
C LEU A 195 9.28 1.44 1.06
N ALA A 196 8.61 0.37 1.48
CA ALA A 196 7.92 -0.53 0.58
C ALA A 196 6.77 0.17 -0.17
N GLY A 197 6.02 1.04 0.50
CA GLY A 197 4.94 1.81 -0.08
C GLY A 197 5.45 2.82 -1.12
N ASP A 198 6.49 3.58 -0.80
CA ASP A 198 7.09 4.55 -1.72
C ASP A 198 7.71 3.87 -2.94
N TYR A 199 8.33 2.69 -2.75
CA TYR A 199 8.84 1.89 -3.85
C TYR A 199 7.72 1.46 -4.81
N LEU A 200 6.57 1.01 -4.30
CA LEU A 200 5.43 0.63 -5.14
C LEU A 200 4.82 1.84 -5.88
N LYS A 201 4.74 3.01 -5.25
CA LYS A 201 4.27 4.24 -5.88
C LYS A 201 5.17 4.64 -7.04
N GLU A 202 6.48 4.70 -6.81
CA GLU A 202 7.46 5.02 -7.86
C GLU A 202 7.46 3.98 -9.00
N ALA A 203 7.42 2.69 -8.66
CA ALA A 203 7.30 1.63 -9.65
C ALA A 203 6.01 1.76 -10.49
N SER A 204 4.93 2.20 -9.85
CA SER A 204 3.67 2.50 -10.51
C SER A 204 3.82 3.68 -11.48
N ASP A 205 4.46 4.77 -11.07
CA ASP A 205 4.66 5.97 -11.90
C ASP A 205 5.60 5.70 -13.08
N LYS A 206 6.57 4.81 -12.90
CA LYS A 206 7.47 4.31 -13.96
C LYS A 206 6.85 3.22 -14.84
N ALA A 207 5.59 2.89 -14.63
CA ALA A 207 4.91 1.80 -15.35
C ALA A 207 5.69 0.48 -15.29
N THR A 208 6.30 0.16 -14.15
CA THR A 208 7.02 -1.10 -13.94
C THR A 208 6.03 -2.20 -13.57
N LYS A 209 6.15 -3.37 -14.22
CA LYS A 209 5.26 -4.52 -13.95
C LYS A 209 5.66 -5.22 -12.66
N ILE A 210 5.20 -4.68 -11.53
CA ILE A 210 5.47 -5.20 -10.20
C ILE A 210 4.17 -5.46 -9.43
N THR A 211 4.15 -6.55 -8.69
CA THR A 211 3.04 -6.91 -7.80
C THR A 211 3.53 -6.95 -6.36
N GLY A 212 2.98 -6.12 -5.49
CA GLY A 212 3.23 -6.18 -4.06
C GLY A 212 2.43 -7.34 -3.43
N VAL A 213 3.11 -8.17 -2.67
CA VAL A 213 2.50 -9.28 -1.90
C VAL A 213 2.80 -9.05 -0.44
N GLY A 214 1.77 -8.94 0.38
CA GLY A 214 1.91 -8.62 1.80
C GLY A 214 0.84 -9.23 2.68
N LEU A 215 0.89 -8.91 3.96
CA LEU A 215 -0.08 -9.35 4.96
C LEU A 215 -1.23 -8.35 5.05
N LEU A 216 -2.46 -8.88 5.12
CA LEU A 216 -3.64 -8.08 5.38
C LEU A 216 -3.98 -8.16 6.88
N TYR A 217 -3.71 -7.09 7.60
CA TYR A 217 -4.09 -6.96 9.00
C TYR A 217 -5.56 -6.56 9.12
N ARG A 218 -6.27 -7.19 10.03
CA ARG A 218 -7.64 -6.80 10.36
C ARG A 218 -7.67 -5.59 11.30
N TYR A 219 -6.68 -5.51 12.17
CA TYR A 219 -6.48 -4.42 13.13
C TYR A 219 -5.03 -3.95 13.00
N GLY A 220 -4.84 -2.65 12.90
CA GLY A 220 -3.54 -1.99 12.85
C GLY A 220 -3.42 -0.98 13.98
#